data_76135be2c6ddd6d4097b4f6df10f5a39
#
_entry.id   76135be2c6ddd6d4097b4f6df10f5a39
#
_cell.length_a   1.000
_cell.length_b   1.000
_cell.length_c   1.000
_cell.angle_alpha   90.00
_cell.angle_beta   90.00
_cell.angle_gamma   90.00
#
_symmetry.space_group_name_H-M   'P 1'
#
loop_
_entity.id
_entity.type
_entity.pdbx_description
1 polymer ?
#
loop_
_entity_poly.entity_id
_entity_poly.type
_entity_poly.pdbx_seq_one_letter_code
_entity_poly.pdbx_strand_id
1 'polypeptide(L)'
;MTINNKYKNIFCGHRILITMILCLFGLWQSQSLRAQNATEKKGDKFYIDHADNLRHNQLEMPDVMIAKGDVRFRYKGMTLKCDSAYFNEKSNWFKAFSRVHITRPGGLTLDCQRLHYDGFGQMVHARGKVVVREPGRSLRCDSLD
;
A
#
# COMPACT_ATOMS: atom_id res chain seq x y z
N MET A 1 -83.93 -13.61 7.37
CA MET A 1 -82.89 -14.64 7.26
C MET A 1 -81.58 -14.03 7.61
N THR A 2 -81.20 -14.20 8.90
CA THR A 2 -80.10 -13.45 9.52
C THR A 2 -78.81 -14.19 9.31
N ILE A 3 -77.94 -13.75 8.44
CA ILE A 3 -76.67 -14.37 8.20
C ILE A 3 -75.64 -13.81 9.22
N ASN A 4 -75.14 -14.72 9.98
CA ASN A 4 -74.30 -14.64 11.16
C ASN A 4 -73.02 -13.80 10.94
N ASN A 5 -72.91 -12.71 11.70
CA ASN A 5 -71.80 -11.75 11.66
C ASN A 5 -70.51 -12.26 12.39
N LYS A 6 -70.41 -13.57 12.63
CA LYS A 6 -69.32 -14.16 13.43
C LYS A 6 -68.02 -14.46 12.64
N TYR A 7 -68.09 -14.44 11.33
CA TYR A 7 -66.94 -14.77 10.49
C TYR A 7 -66.16 -13.55 9.94
N LYS A 8 -66.68 -12.36 10.10
CA LYS A 8 -65.98 -11.11 9.62
C LYS A 8 -64.76 -10.74 10.44
N ASN A 9 -64.71 -11.11 11.71
CA ASN A 9 -63.60 -10.72 12.60
C ASN A 9 -62.39 -11.64 12.55
N ILE A 10 -62.56 -12.90 12.04
CA ILE A 10 -61.46 -13.87 11.93
C ILE A 10 -60.56 -13.52 10.73
N PHE A 11 -61.11 -12.98 9.64
CA PHE A 11 -60.37 -12.61 8.46
C PHE A 11 -59.57 -11.30 8.63
N CYS A 12 -59.99 -10.40 9.49
CA CYS A 12 -59.31 -9.14 9.74
C CYS A 12 -58.04 -9.32 10.59
N GLY A 13 -58.13 -10.24 11.61
CA GLY A 13 -56.95 -10.55 12.47
C GLY A 13 -55.83 -11.24 11.75
N HIS A 14 -56.16 -12.16 10.81
CA HIS A 14 -55.15 -12.91 10.06
C HIS A 14 -54.38 -12.06 9.06
N ARG A 15 -55.04 -11.03 8.45
CA ARG A 15 -54.36 -10.13 7.52
C ARG A 15 -53.42 -9.16 8.26
N ILE A 16 -53.79 -8.72 9.46
CA ILE A 16 -52.91 -7.87 10.30
C ILE A 16 -51.74 -8.64 10.82
N LEU A 17 -51.90 -9.92 11.20
CA LEU A 17 -50.84 -10.77 11.70
C LEU A 17 -49.81 -11.09 10.60
N ILE A 18 -50.29 -11.38 9.37
CA ILE A 18 -49.40 -11.65 8.21
C ILE A 18 -48.64 -10.38 7.81
N THR A 19 -49.25 -9.19 7.85
CA THR A 19 -48.54 -7.93 7.54
C THR A 19 -47.49 -7.59 8.61
N MET A 20 -47.78 -7.82 9.89
CA MET A 20 -46.79 -7.64 10.95
C MET A 20 -45.61 -8.61 10.83
N ILE A 21 -45.85 -9.87 10.49
CA ILE A 21 -44.78 -10.85 10.28
C ILE A 21 -43.90 -10.47 9.06
N LEU A 22 -44.52 -10.01 7.97
CA LEU A 22 -43.80 -9.51 6.80
C LEU A 22 -42.96 -8.24 7.09
N CYS A 23 -43.44 -7.34 7.94
CA CYS A 23 -42.66 -6.17 8.37
C CYS A 23 -41.47 -6.55 9.28
N LEU A 24 -41.65 -7.53 10.17
CA LEU A 24 -40.57 -8.02 11.02
C LEU A 24 -39.50 -8.78 10.24
N PHE A 25 -39.86 -9.48 9.15
CA PHE A 25 -38.92 -10.13 8.26
C PHE A 25 -38.12 -9.15 7.39
N GLY A 26 -38.71 -8.00 7.06
CA GLY A 26 -38.06 -6.93 6.29
C GLY A 26 -36.99 -6.18 7.09
N LEU A 27 -37.09 -6.13 8.42
CA LEU A 27 -36.12 -5.47 9.28
C LEU A 27 -34.84 -6.29 9.56
N TRP A 28 -34.82 -7.56 9.18
CA TRP A 28 -33.68 -8.44 9.40
C TRP A 28 -32.72 -8.53 8.20
N GLN A 29 -33.03 -7.89 7.09
CA GLN A 29 -32.17 -7.92 5.88
C GLN A 29 -31.31 -6.67 5.68
N SER A 30 -31.18 -5.81 6.66
CA SER A 30 -30.19 -4.72 6.63
C SER A 30 -28.84 -5.14 7.22
N GLN A 31 -28.38 -6.36 6.95
CA GLN A 31 -26.95 -6.64 6.99
C GLN A 31 -26.34 -6.05 5.72
N SER A 32 -26.01 -4.76 5.81
CA SER A 32 -25.05 -4.14 4.92
C SER A 32 -23.86 -5.06 4.84
N LEU A 33 -23.70 -5.75 3.72
CA LEU A 33 -22.44 -6.27 3.25
C LEU A 33 -21.51 -5.03 3.18
N ARG A 34 -20.88 -4.69 4.30
CA ARG A 34 -19.64 -3.97 4.27
C ARG A 34 -18.70 -4.91 3.53
N ALA A 35 -18.66 -4.78 2.22
CA ALA A 35 -17.51 -5.17 1.47
C ALA A 35 -16.34 -4.46 2.17
N GLN A 36 -15.62 -5.20 3.01
CA GLN A 36 -14.31 -4.81 3.43
C GLN A 36 -13.53 -4.78 2.11
N ASN A 37 -13.48 -3.59 1.50
CA ASN A 37 -12.40 -3.27 0.63
C ASN A 37 -11.15 -3.45 1.51
N ALA A 38 -10.64 -4.68 1.56
CA ALA A 38 -9.25 -4.88 1.83
C ALA A 38 -8.57 -4.05 0.74
N THR A 39 -8.23 -2.82 1.06
CA THR A 39 -7.33 -2.01 0.27
C THR A 39 -6.05 -2.81 0.30
N GLU A 40 -5.88 -3.69 -0.68
CA GLU A 40 -4.62 -4.30 -0.98
C GLU A 40 -3.66 -3.11 -1.01
N LYS A 41 -2.74 -3.01 -0.06
CA LYS A 41 -1.71 -1.97 -0.03
C LYS A 41 -0.86 -2.20 -1.25
N LYS A 42 -1.35 -1.72 -2.40
CA LYS A 42 -0.60 -1.74 -3.64
C LYS A 42 0.64 -0.91 -3.39
N GLY A 43 1.80 -1.55 -3.46
CA GLY A 43 3.07 -0.86 -3.32
C GLY A 43 3.14 0.31 -4.29
N ASP A 44 3.75 1.38 -3.88
CA ASP A 44 3.99 2.52 -4.77
C ASP A 44 4.93 2.08 -5.89
N LYS A 45 4.69 2.59 -7.09
CA LYS A 45 5.49 2.23 -8.26
C LYS A 45 6.88 2.85 -8.22
N PHE A 46 7.86 2.07 -8.60
CA PHE A 46 9.22 2.52 -8.90
C PHE A 46 9.32 2.88 -10.39
N TYR A 47 9.82 4.07 -10.68
CA TYR A 47 10.04 4.52 -12.06
C TYR A 47 11.53 4.54 -12.34
N ILE A 48 12.03 3.57 -13.12
CA ILE A 48 13.44 3.49 -13.49
C ILE A 48 13.65 4.42 -14.67
N ASP A 49 14.46 5.47 -14.48
CA ASP A 49 14.79 6.44 -15.51
C ASP A 49 16.01 5.99 -16.34
N HIS A 50 16.97 5.28 -15.70
CA HIS A 50 18.16 4.74 -16.36
C HIS A 50 18.74 3.54 -15.60
N ALA A 51 19.26 2.58 -16.35
CA ALA A 51 20.15 1.52 -15.89
C ALA A 51 20.81 0.89 -17.11
N ASP A 52 22.14 0.60 -17.05
CA ASP A 52 22.84 -0.07 -18.14
C ASP A 52 22.33 -1.50 -18.34
N ASN A 53 21.96 -2.16 -17.28
CA ASN A 53 21.44 -3.53 -17.30
C ASN A 53 20.27 -3.68 -16.35
N LEU A 54 19.15 -4.19 -16.87
CA LEU A 54 17.97 -4.51 -16.10
C LEU A 54 17.65 -6.00 -16.24
N ARG A 55 17.57 -6.70 -15.12
CA ARG A 55 17.29 -8.14 -15.09
C ARG A 55 16.15 -8.45 -14.13
N HIS A 56 15.36 -9.42 -14.54
CA HIS A 56 14.34 -10.04 -13.72
C HIS A 56 14.74 -11.49 -13.47
N ASN A 57 15.06 -11.87 -12.23
CA ASN A 57 15.45 -13.24 -11.91
C ASN A 57 14.21 -14.07 -11.54
N GLN A 58 13.58 -14.66 -12.56
CA GLN A 58 12.35 -15.44 -12.39
C GLN A 58 12.54 -16.75 -11.58
N LEU A 59 13.74 -17.27 -11.50
CA LEU A 59 13.99 -18.58 -10.86
C LEU A 59 14.24 -18.46 -9.36
N GLU A 60 15.05 -17.48 -8.93
CA GLU A 60 15.44 -17.35 -7.52
C GLU A 60 14.62 -16.30 -6.77
N MET A 61 14.27 -15.19 -7.43
CA MET A 61 13.54 -14.07 -6.85
C MET A 61 12.53 -13.51 -7.86
N PRO A 62 11.39 -14.18 -8.08
CA PRO A 62 10.46 -13.88 -9.18
C PRO A 62 9.86 -12.48 -9.12
N ASP A 63 9.79 -11.87 -7.94
CA ASP A 63 9.21 -10.53 -7.75
C ASP A 63 10.28 -9.43 -7.62
N VAL A 64 11.57 -9.77 -7.82
CA VAL A 64 12.68 -8.82 -7.67
C VAL A 64 13.26 -8.43 -9.02
N MET A 65 13.29 -7.13 -9.27
CA MET A 65 13.99 -6.55 -10.40
C MET A 65 15.38 -6.08 -9.97
N ILE A 66 16.39 -6.39 -10.76
CA ILE A 66 17.79 -6.05 -10.50
C ILE A 66 18.26 -5.07 -11.57
N ALA A 67 18.64 -3.87 -11.16
CA ALA A 67 19.24 -2.84 -12.00
C ALA A 67 20.73 -2.69 -11.68
N LYS A 68 21.58 -2.57 -12.70
CA LYS A 68 23.03 -2.38 -12.56
C LYS A 68 23.55 -1.37 -13.58
N GLY A 69 24.53 -0.57 -13.15
CA GLY A 69 25.23 0.44 -13.95
C GLY A 69 24.44 1.75 -14.04
N ASP A 70 24.99 2.82 -13.48
CA ASP A 70 24.41 4.19 -13.43
C ASP A 70 22.89 4.21 -13.21
N VAL A 71 22.44 3.48 -12.18
CA VAL A 71 21.03 3.32 -11.89
C VAL A 71 20.44 4.63 -11.40
N ARG A 72 19.37 5.06 -12.05
CA ARG A 72 18.56 6.23 -11.66
C ARG A 72 17.11 5.83 -11.61
N PHE A 73 16.45 6.12 -10.51
CA PHE A 73 15.02 5.87 -10.38
C PHE A 73 14.32 6.90 -9.50
N ARG A 74 13.01 6.98 -9.68
CA ARG A 74 12.13 7.83 -8.88
C ARG A 74 11.14 6.98 -8.09
N TYR A 75 10.91 7.40 -6.86
CA TYR A 75 9.96 6.79 -5.96
C TYR A 75 9.38 7.84 -5.01
N LYS A 76 8.06 7.99 -4.94
CA LYS A 76 7.38 8.97 -4.06
C LYS A 76 7.97 10.39 -4.10
N GLY A 77 8.30 10.88 -5.27
CA GLY A 77 8.90 12.21 -5.45
C GLY A 77 10.39 12.29 -5.09
N MET A 78 11.00 11.22 -4.60
CA MET A 78 12.46 11.11 -4.45
C MET A 78 13.11 10.71 -5.77
N THR A 79 14.29 11.23 -6.03
CA THR A 79 15.20 10.73 -7.06
C THR A 79 16.37 10.04 -6.38
N LEU A 80 16.69 8.83 -6.82
CA LEU A 80 17.82 8.07 -6.33
C LEU A 80 18.78 7.72 -7.47
N LYS A 81 20.09 7.84 -7.17
CA LYS A 81 21.19 7.42 -8.04
C LYS A 81 22.09 6.45 -7.28
N CYS A 82 22.56 5.38 -7.95
CA CYS A 82 23.47 4.39 -7.36
C CYS A 82 24.11 3.53 -8.45
N ASP A 83 25.03 2.64 -8.08
CA ASP A 83 25.64 1.72 -9.04
C ASP A 83 24.79 0.48 -9.31
N SER A 84 24.05 0.03 -8.30
CA SER A 84 23.12 -1.09 -8.46
C SER A 84 21.96 -0.99 -7.48
N ALA A 85 20.81 -1.52 -7.87
CA ALA A 85 19.62 -1.54 -7.03
C ALA A 85 18.77 -2.79 -7.27
N TYR A 86 18.10 -3.23 -6.22
CA TYR A 86 17.12 -4.31 -6.22
C TYR A 86 15.77 -3.74 -5.79
N PHE A 87 14.73 -4.06 -6.53
CA PHE A 87 13.37 -3.57 -6.31
C PHE A 87 12.40 -4.73 -6.17
N ASN A 88 11.49 -4.63 -5.22
CA ASN A 88 10.33 -5.49 -5.13
C ASN A 88 9.08 -4.62 -4.98
N GLU A 89 8.32 -4.47 -6.06
CA GLU A 89 7.09 -3.66 -6.06
C GLU A 89 5.99 -4.27 -5.20
N LYS A 90 5.90 -5.60 -5.17
CA LYS A 90 4.89 -6.32 -4.41
C LYS A 90 5.07 -6.13 -2.92
N SER A 91 6.30 -6.29 -2.44
CA SER A 91 6.66 -6.11 -1.03
C SER A 91 7.07 -4.66 -0.72
N ASN A 92 6.98 -3.76 -1.70
CA ASN A 92 7.23 -2.33 -1.58
C ASN A 92 8.56 -1.98 -0.89
N TRP A 93 9.65 -2.63 -1.30
CA TRP A 93 10.98 -2.32 -0.80
C TRP A 93 12.00 -2.18 -1.93
N PHE A 94 13.07 -1.46 -1.64
CA PHE A 94 14.25 -1.46 -2.48
C PHE A 94 15.55 -1.47 -1.67
N LYS A 95 16.61 -1.97 -2.28
CA LYS A 95 17.98 -1.92 -1.78
C LYS A 95 18.85 -1.27 -2.84
N ALA A 96 19.66 -0.30 -2.45
CA ALA A 96 20.61 0.40 -3.32
C ALA A 96 22.03 0.22 -2.79
N PHE A 97 23.00 0.09 -3.70
CA PHE A 97 24.37 -0.22 -3.38
C PHE A 97 25.32 0.66 -4.16
N SER A 98 26.35 1.11 -3.48
CA SER A 98 27.46 1.92 -3.98
C SER A 98 27.04 3.29 -4.53
N ARG A 99 27.72 4.32 -4.04
CA ARG A 99 27.49 5.71 -4.43
C ARG A 99 26.01 6.14 -4.38
N VAL A 100 25.32 5.66 -3.36
CA VAL A 100 23.89 5.98 -3.19
C VAL A 100 23.73 7.45 -2.89
N HIS A 101 22.97 8.15 -3.74
CA HIS A 101 22.60 9.54 -3.59
C HIS A 101 21.10 9.70 -3.76
N ILE A 102 20.44 10.19 -2.73
CA ILE A 102 19.00 10.50 -2.75
C ILE A 102 18.81 12.01 -2.70
N THR A 103 17.86 12.47 -3.49
CA THR A 103 17.36 13.84 -3.44
C THR A 103 15.85 13.82 -3.23
N ARG A 104 15.36 14.62 -2.30
CA ARG A 104 13.93 14.84 -2.06
C ARG A 104 13.55 16.30 -2.34
N PRO A 105 12.28 16.56 -2.72
CA PRO A 105 11.74 17.91 -2.73
C PRO A 105 11.96 18.58 -1.37
N GLY A 106 12.28 19.89 -1.38
CA GLY A 106 12.62 20.63 -0.16
C GLY A 106 14.11 20.67 0.17
N GLY A 107 14.98 20.10 -0.71
CA GLY A 107 16.44 20.25 -0.59
C GLY A 107 17.11 19.23 0.34
N LEU A 108 16.37 18.20 0.81
CA LEU A 108 16.99 17.12 1.55
C LEU A 108 17.78 16.21 0.60
N THR A 109 19.04 15.96 0.96
CA THR A 109 19.89 14.97 0.28
C THR A 109 20.44 13.95 1.27
N LEU A 110 20.60 12.70 0.82
CA LEU A 110 21.23 11.63 1.59
C LEU A 110 22.26 10.92 0.71
N ASP A 111 23.48 10.85 1.20
CA ASP A 111 24.58 10.10 0.59
C ASP A 111 24.95 8.92 1.48
N CYS A 112 25.17 7.73 0.91
CA CYS A 112 25.65 6.56 1.64
C CYS A 112 26.21 5.49 0.69
N GLN A 113 26.75 4.39 1.25
CA GLN A 113 27.24 3.25 0.45
C GLN A 113 26.16 2.20 0.22
N ARG A 114 25.27 2.00 1.19
CA ARG A 114 24.19 1.01 1.10
C ARG A 114 22.93 1.60 1.71
N LEU A 115 21.81 1.34 1.06
CA LEU A 115 20.50 1.77 1.54
C LEU A 115 19.49 0.65 1.38
N HIS A 116 18.69 0.44 2.39
CA HIS A 116 17.50 -0.40 2.34
C HIS A 116 16.29 0.43 2.77
N TYR A 117 15.28 0.45 1.94
CA TYR A 117 14.00 1.09 2.21
C TYR A 117 12.90 0.05 2.28
N ASP A 118 12.17 0.02 3.38
CA ASP A 118 10.92 -0.71 3.54
C ASP A 118 9.75 0.27 3.43
N GLY A 119 9.00 0.18 2.35
CA GLY A 119 7.90 1.09 2.06
C GLY A 119 6.65 0.82 2.89
N PHE A 120 6.44 -0.39 3.40
CA PHE A 120 5.31 -0.69 4.28
C PHE A 120 5.56 -0.20 5.71
N GLY A 121 6.76 -0.43 6.22
CA GLY A 121 7.21 0.09 7.51
C GLY A 121 7.60 1.56 7.46
N GLN A 122 7.80 2.14 6.27
CA GLN A 122 8.34 3.48 6.04
C GLN A 122 9.70 3.69 6.71
N MET A 123 10.50 2.63 6.77
CA MET A 123 11.81 2.62 7.41
C MET A 123 12.93 2.74 6.38
N VAL A 124 13.96 3.47 6.75
CA VAL A 124 15.17 3.66 5.94
C VAL A 124 16.38 3.20 6.76
N HIS A 125 17.12 2.25 6.22
CA HIS A 125 18.40 1.82 6.81
C HIS A 125 19.52 2.23 5.87
N ALA A 126 20.33 3.21 6.28
CA ALA A 126 21.49 3.66 5.53
C ALA A 126 22.79 3.24 6.24
N ARG A 127 23.78 2.80 5.48
CA ARG A 127 25.05 2.29 5.99
C ARG A 127 26.22 2.79 5.14
N GLY A 128 27.32 3.11 5.83
CA GLY A 128 28.61 3.47 5.26
C GLY A 128 28.70 4.92 4.82
N LYS A 129 29.41 5.72 5.59
CA LYS A 129 29.66 7.16 5.34
C LYS A 129 28.37 7.94 5.07
N VAL A 130 27.38 7.75 5.92
CA VAL A 130 26.07 8.40 5.76
C VAL A 130 26.20 9.89 6.00
N VAL A 131 25.74 10.66 5.04
CA VAL A 131 25.67 12.14 5.13
C VAL A 131 24.27 12.57 4.73
N VAL A 132 23.54 13.16 5.67
CA VAL A 132 22.24 13.78 5.41
C VAL A 132 22.44 15.30 5.42
N ARG A 133 21.91 15.96 4.41
CA ARG A 133 21.91 17.44 4.31
C ARG A 133 20.49 17.92 4.12
N GLU A 134 20.13 18.91 4.90
CA GLU A 134 18.92 19.73 4.75
C GLU A 134 19.33 21.22 4.71
N PRO A 135 18.48 22.12 4.24
CA PRO A 135 18.75 23.54 4.31
C PRO A 135 19.08 23.96 5.76
N GLY A 136 20.31 24.45 5.97
CA GLY A 136 20.81 24.90 7.28
C GLY A 136 21.26 23.79 8.24
N ARG A 137 21.19 22.50 7.89
CA ARG A 137 21.61 21.38 8.77
C ARG A 137 22.32 20.27 7.99
N SER A 138 23.30 19.64 8.63
CA SER A 138 23.90 18.40 8.10
C SER A 138 24.19 17.42 9.24
N LEU A 139 23.98 16.14 8.96
CA LEU A 139 24.30 15.02 9.84
C LEU A 139 25.32 14.12 9.14
N ARG A 140 26.31 13.63 9.88
CA ARG A 140 27.26 12.61 9.40
C ARG A 140 27.35 11.49 10.42
N CYS A 141 27.22 10.25 9.96
CA CYS A 141 27.32 9.04 10.78
C CYS A 141 27.72 7.85 9.92
N ASP A 142 28.02 6.71 10.55
CA ASP A 142 28.31 5.48 9.82
C ASP A 142 27.04 4.68 9.50
N SER A 143 25.99 4.91 10.28
CA SER A 143 24.70 4.24 10.11
C SER A 143 23.55 5.13 10.55
N LEU A 144 22.43 4.97 9.87
CA LEU A 144 21.15 5.62 10.16
C LEU A 144 20.04 4.56 10.01
N ASP A 145 19.13 4.52 10.98
CA ASP A 145 17.93 3.68 10.98
C ASP A 145 16.68 4.50 11.26
#